data_cc2b56b52d1ec196a30e4af67556a10e
#
_entry.id   cc2b56b52d1ec196a30e4af67556a10e
#
_cell.length_a   1.000
_cell.length_b   1.000
_cell.length_c   1.000
_cell.angle_alpha   90.00
_cell.angle_beta   90.00
_cell.angle_gamma   90.00
#
_symmetry.space_group_name_H-M   'P 1'
#
loop_
_entity.id
_entity.type
_entity.pdbx_description
1 polymer ?
#
loop_
_entity_poly.entity_id
_entity_poly.type
_entity_poly.pdbx_seq_one_letter_code
_entity_poly.pdbx_strand_id
1 'polypeptide(L)'
;MLEDFDLDFQPSIDRKLLYDLASCRFVAEGRPIVFLGQPGTGKTFLATALPTAAVEAGYRGYFTSAADLVASVASAYADGNFTTRIRTYTGPSVLVIDDVGLVGFDRAQANALFQVVNRRYERGSSTIVTTNRSLSAWGELFGGDHVVAAAVLDRLLDRAVVINIKGPSWRLREHQALTEAMR
;
A
#
# COMPACT_ATOMS: atom_id res chain seq x y z
N MET A 1 -7.74 -6.17 14.78
CA MET A 1 -7.27 -4.78 15.00
C MET A 1 -5.73 -4.77 15.02
N LEU A 2 -5.07 -3.63 15.21
CA LEU A 2 -3.61 -3.57 15.23
C LEU A 2 -3.00 -4.40 16.36
N GLU A 3 -3.72 -4.52 17.46
CA GLU A 3 -3.39 -5.33 18.65
C GLU A 3 -3.33 -6.84 18.36
N ASP A 4 -4.01 -7.29 17.31
CA ASP A 4 -4.02 -8.69 16.90
C ASP A 4 -2.76 -9.09 16.11
N PHE A 5 -1.88 -8.11 15.83
CA PHE A 5 -0.63 -8.37 15.12
C PHE A 5 0.43 -8.93 16.08
N ASP A 6 0.86 -10.16 15.86
CA ASP A 6 1.89 -10.82 16.67
C ASP A 6 3.29 -10.31 16.29
N LEU A 7 3.76 -9.32 17.04
CA LEU A 7 5.09 -8.74 16.87
C LEU A 7 6.22 -9.71 17.25
N ASP A 8 5.94 -10.69 18.08
CA ASP A 8 6.94 -11.70 18.46
C ASP A 8 7.20 -12.66 17.31
N PHE A 9 6.20 -12.89 16.47
CA PHE A 9 6.35 -13.64 15.21
C PHE A 9 7.03 -12.82 14.10
N GLN A 10 6.91 -11.47 14.14
CA GLN A 10 7.52 -10.56 13.18
C GLN A 10 8.47 -9.56 13.87
N PRO A 11 9.61 -10.03 14.41
CA PRO A 11 10.50 -9.21 15.23
C PRO A 11 11.23 -8.10 14.45
N SER A 12 11.13 -8.11 13.12
CA SER A 12 11.69 -7.06 12.26
C SER A 12 10.93 -5.73 12.30
N ILE A 13 9.74 -5.71 12.93
CA ILE A 13 8.93 -4.51 13.05
C ILE A 13 9.18 -3.87 14.41
N ASP A 14 9.55 -2.59 14.39
CA ASP A 14 9.68 -1.80 15.62
C ASP A 14 8.30 -1.54 16.24
N ARG A 15 8.10 -2.10 17.44
CA ARG A 15 6.86 -1.95 18.22
C ARG A 15 6.52 -0.47 18.48
N LYS A 16 7.52 0.35 18.80
CA LYS A 16 7.32 1.79 19.06
C LYS A 16 6.83 2.53 17.83
N LEU A 17 7.43 2.22 16.67
CA LEU A 17 7.00 2.78 15.38
C LEU A 17 5.54 2.41 15.08
N LEU A 18 5.15 1.16 15.32
CA LEU A 18 3.79 0.71 15.07
C LEU A 18 2.76 1.44 15.95
N TYR A 19 3.08 1.66 17.23
CA TYR A 19 2.24 2.47 18.13
C TYR A 19 2.17 3.94 17.73
N ASP A 20 3.28 4.52 17.22
CA ASP A 20 3.25 5.89 16.69
C ASP A 20 2.32 5.99 15.47
N LEU A 21 2.38 5.03 14.57
CA LEU A 21 1.47 4.94 13.43
C LEU A 21 -0.01 4.77 13.85
N ALA A 22 -0.26 4.00 14.91
CA ALA A 22 -1.60 3.82 15.48
C ALA A 22 -2.21 5.13 16.01
N SER A 23 -1.38 6.13 16.35
CA SER A 23 -1.83 7.47 16.73
C SER A 23 -2.47 8.27 15.57
N CYS A 24 -2.44 7.75 14.36
CA CYS A 24 -2.95 8.38 13.13
C CYS A 24 -2.31 9.73 12.77
N ARG A 25 -1.19 10.10 13.40
CA ARG A 25 -0.46 11.34 13.09
C ARG A 25 -0.02 11.39 11.63
N PHE A 26 0.36 10.23 11.06
CA PHE A 26 0.74 10.11 9.65
C PHE A 26 -0.35 10.61 8.68
N VAL A 27 -1.63 10.51 9.07
CA VAL A 27 -2.77 11.01 8.26
C VAL A 27 -2.81 12.53 8.28
N ALA A 28 -2.69 13.13 9.47
CA ALA A 28 -2.67 14.58 9.62
C ALA A 28 -1.48 15.25 8.91
N GLU A 29 -0.33 14.56 8.90
CA GLU A 29 0.89 15.01 8.24
C GLU A 29 0.94 14.66 6.74
N GLY A 30 -0.03 13.90 6.22
CA GLY A 30 -0.05 13.42 4.84
C GLY A 30 1.15 12.51 4.50
N ARG A 31 1.72 11.82 5.49
CA ARG A 31 2.89 10.97 5.30
C ARG A 31 2.52 9.65 4.64
N PRO A 32 3.24 9.23 3.57
CA PRO A 32 3.08 7.90 3.01
C PRO A 32 3.65 6.82 3.95
N ILE A 33 3.10 5.61 3.84
CA ILE A 33 3.65 4.39 4.48
C ILE A 33 3.88 3.35 3.39
N VAL A 34 5.06 2.75 3.37
CA VAL A 34 5.40 1.68 2.41
C VAL A 34 5.79 0.43 3.17
N PHE A 35 4.99 -0.62 3.03
CA PHE A 35 5.28 -1.95 3.56
C PHE A 35 5.94 -2.80 2.48
N LEU A 36 7.19 -3.21 2.73
CA LEU A 36 7.91 -4.18 1.90
C LEU A 36 8.02 -5.52 2.64
N GLY A 37 8.06 -6.60 1.90
CA GLY A 37 8.33 -7.92 2.47
C GLY A 37 7.79 -9.06 1.61
N GLN A 38 8.21 -10.27 1.92
CA GLN A 38 7.75 -11.48 1.23
C GLN A 38 6.24 -11.69 1.38
N PRO A 39 5.59 -12.46 0.49
CA PRO A 39 4.19 -12.84 0.66
C PRO A 39 3.94 -13.52 2.02
N GLY A 40 2.81 -13.22 2.65
CA GLY A 40 2.41 -13.80 3.92
C GLY A 40 3.05 -13.20 5.17
N THR A 41 3.88 -12.17 5.08
CA THR A 41 4.53 -11.54 6.24
C THR A 41 3.65 -10.57 7.04
N GLY A 42 2.39 -10.35 6.65
CA GLY A 42 1.45 -9.48 7.37
C GLY A 42 1.32 -8.06 6.84
N LYS A 43 1.90 -7.73 5.66
CA LYS A 43 1.80 -6.39 5.04
C LYS A 43 0.37 -5.91 4.90
N THR A 44 -0.49 -6.70 4.24
CA THR A 44 -1.90 -6.37 4.01
C THR A 44 -2.67 -6.24 5.33
N PHE A 45 -2.33 -7.06 6.34
CA PHE A 45 -2.92 -6.93 7.67
C PHE A 45 -2.65 -5.54 8.26
N LEU A 46 -1.40 -5.11 8.30
CA LEU A 46 -1.03 -3.78 8.81
C LEU A 46 -1.59 -2.66 7.95
N ALA A 47 -1.57 -2.84 6.62
CA ALA A 47 -2.15 -1.88 5.67
C ALA A 47 -3.68 -1.76 5.79
N THR A 48 -4.35 -2.73 6.41
CA THR A 48 -5.79 -2.66 6.73
C THR A 48 -6.03 -2.14 8.14
N ALA A 49 -5.23 -2.55 9.11
CA ALA A 49 -5.41 -2.18 10.52
C ALA A 49 -5.18 -0.67 10.76
N LEU A 50 -4.17 -0.08 10.13
CA LEU A 50 -3.87 1.36 10.28
C LEU A 50 -5.00 2.28 9.74
N PRO A 51 -5.54 2.08 8.51
CA PRO A 51 -6.68 2.87 8.07
C PRO A 51 -7.94 2.63 8.90
N THR A 52 -8.13 1.42 9.47
CA THR A 52 -9.24 1.16 10.39
C THR A 52 -9.16 2.07 11.60
N ALA A 53 -7.98 2.16 12.25
CA ALA A 53 -7.76 3.10 13.35
C ALA A 53 -7.98 4.57 12.91
N ALA A 54 -7.57 4.93 11.69
CA ALA A 54 -7.80 6.27 11.16
C ALA A 54 -9.30 6.56 10.95
N VAL A 55 -10.09 5.59 10.50
CA VAL A 55 -11.54 5.73 10.34
C VAL A 55 -12.21 5.90 11.71
N GLU A 56 -11.79 5.15 12.72
CA GLU A 56 -12.25 5.31 14.11
C GLU A 56 -11.91 6.69 14.67
N ALA A 57 -10.79 7.29 14.24
CA ALA A 57 -10.41 8.66 14.56
C ALA A 57 -11.11 9.73 13.70
N GLY A 58 -12.08 9.36 12.85
CA GLY A 58 -12.91 10.26 12.05
C GLY A 58 -12.36 10.60 10.66
N TYR A 59 -11.27 9.98 10.21
CA TYR A 59 -10.77 10.14 8.85
C TYR A 59 -11.53 9.26 7.85
N ARG A 60 -11.43 9.58 6.56
CA ARG A 60 -11.96 8.76 5.49
C ARG A 60 -10.86 7.87 4.91
N GLY A 61 -11.06 6.55 4.95
CA GLY A 61 -10.18 5.55 4.36
C GLY A 61 -10.78 4.92 3.10
N TYR A 62 -9.92 4.50 2.18
CA TYR A 62 -10.30 3.66 1.04
C TYR A 62 -9.22 2.61 0.80
N PHE A 63 -9.63 1.36 0.60
CA PHE A 63 -8.75 0.23 0.31
C PHE A 63 -9.00 -0.28 -1.10
N THR A 64 -7.93 -0.53 -1.85
CA THR A 64 -7.99 -1.11 -3.20
C THR A 64 -6.72 -1.92 -3.47
N SER A 65 -6.79 -2.90 -4.36
CA SER A 65 -5.60 -3.49 -4.94
C SER A 65 -4.99 -2.55 -5.99
N ALA A 66 -3.69 -2.68 -6.24
CA ALA A 66 -3.03 -1.94 -7.32
C ALA A 66 -3.67 -2.27 -8.69
N ALA A 67 -3.98 -3.55 -8.92
CA ALA A 67 -4.60 -4.01 -10.17
C ALA A 67 -5.97 -3.37 -10.41
N ASP A 68 -6.84 -3.35 -9.40
CA ASP A 68 -8.19 -2.76 -9.52
C ASP A 68 -8.12 -1.25 -9.72
N LEU A 69 -7.22 -0.57 -8.99
CA LEU A 69 -7.02 0.86 -9.13
C LEU A 69 -6.63 1.23 -10.56
N VAL A 70 -5.56 0.60 -11.08
CA VAL A 70 -5.04 0.96 -12.40
C VAL A 70 -6.01 0.59 -13.53
N ALA A 71 -6.70 -0.54 -13.44
CA ALA A 71 -7.72 -0.94 -14.38
C ALA A 71 -8.89 0.05 -14.39
N SER A 72 -9.39 0.42 -13.20
CA SER A 72 -10.51 1.34 -13.05
C SER A 72 -10.20 2.75 -13.55
N VAL A 73 -9.00 3.27 -13.28
CA VAL A 73 -8.61 4.63 -13.70
C VAL A 73 -8.24 4.66 -15.18
N ALA A 74 -7.56 3.61 -15.69
CA ALA A 74 -7.21 3.53 -17.11
C ALA A 74 -8.47 3.43 -17.99
N SER A 75 -9.47 2.61 -17.65
CA SER A 75 -10.73 2.53 -18.40
C SER A 75 -11.50 3.83 -18.39
N ALA A 76 -11.46 4.57 -17.28
CA ALA A 76 -12.17 5.85 -17.16
C ALA A 76 -11.65 6.93 -18.13
N TYR A 77 -10.44 6.82 -18.64
CA TYR A 77 -9.94 7.68 -19.70
C TYR A 77 -10.70 7.41 -21.03
N ALA A 78 -10.86 6.13 -21.37
CA ALA A 78 -11.58 5.75 -22.59
C ALA A 78 -13.08 6.12 -22.53
N ASP A 79 -13.67 6.02 -21.33
CA ASP A 79 -15.10 6.27 -21.08
C ASP A 79 -15.43 7.77 -20.88
N GLY A 80 -14.43 8.66 -20.90
CA GLY A 80 -14.61 10.11 -20.69
C GLY A 80 -15.04 10.52 -19.28
N ASN A 81 -14.95 9.61 -18.28
CA ASN A 81 -15.38 9.87 -16.91
C ASN A 81 -14.21 9.92 -15.89
N PHE A 82 -12.99 10.10 -16.39
CA PHE A 82 -11.75 10.11 -15.59
C PHE A 82 -11.83 11.03 -14.37
N THR A 83 -12.32 12.26 -14.52
CA THR A 83 -12.39 13.24 -13.43
C THR A 83 -13.25 12.77 -12.26
N THR A 84 -14.32 12.05 -12.54
CA THR A 84 -15.18 11.46 -11.50
C THR A 84 -14.52 10.25 -10.86
N ARG A 85 -13.97 9.35 -11.68
CA ARG A 85 -13.36 8.11 -11.20
C ARG A 85 -12.15 8.35 -10.33
N ILE A 86 -11.26 9.26 -10.71
CA ILE A 86 -10.03 9.52 -9.93
C ILE A 86 -10.33 10.08 -8.54
N ARG A 87 -11.47 10.75 -8.34
CA ARG A 87 -11.89 11.27 -7.03
C ARG A 87 -12.13 10.16 -6.01
N THR A 88 -12.53 8.97 -6.43
CA THR A 88 -12.66 7.80 -5.56
C THR A 88 -11.35 7.52 -4.81
N TYR A 89 -10.22 7.66 -5.49
CA TYR A 89 -8.90 7.38 -4.96
C TYR A 89 -8.19 8.60 -4.37
N THR A 90 -8.55 9.80 -4.79
CA THR A 90 -7.91 11.03 -4.32
C THR A 90 -8.71 11.78 -3.25
N GLY A 91 -9.97 11.42 -3.03
CA GLY A 91 -10.85 12.05 -2.04
C GLY A 91 -10.63 11.61 -0.59
N PRO A 92 -10.36 10.32 -0.31
CA PRO A 92 -10.13 9.83 1.04
C PRO A 92 -8.85 10.39 1.66
N SER A 93 -8.83 10.59 2.99
CA SER A 93 -7.66 11.03 3.74
C SER A 93 -6.54 10.00 3.70
N VAL A 94 -6.90 8.71 3.76
CA VAL A 94 -6.00 7.56 3.64
C VAL A 94 -6.44 6.69 2.48
N LEU A 95 -5.51 6.40 1.56
CA LEU A 95 -5.68 5.41 0.51
C LEU A 95 -4.72 4.26 0.75
N VAL A 96 -5.22 3.03 0.73
CA VAL A 96 -4.39 1.83 0.65
C VAL A 96 -4.35 1.34 -0.79
N ILE A 97 -3.15 1.11 -1.29
CA ILE A 97 -2.86 0.46 -2.58
C ILE A 97 -2.12 -0.84 -2.27
N ASP A 98 -2.86 -1.94 -2.22
CA ASP A 98 -2.32 -3.24 -1.85
C ASP A 98 -1.72 -3.98 -3.05
N ASP A 99 -0.71 -4.80 -2.80
CA ASP A 99 -0.06 -5.69 -3.77
C ASP A 99 0.51 -4.99 -5.02
N VAL A 100 1.15 -3.83 -4.85
CA VAL A 100 1.91 -3.19 -5.92
C VAL A 100 3.09 -4.08 -6.32
N GLY A 101 3.12 -4.52 -7.57
CA GLY A 101 4.19 -5.37 -8.10
C GLY A 101 3.87 -6.84 -8.21
N LEU A 102 2.65 -7.25 -7.89
CA LEU A 102 2.19 -8.62 -8.16
C LEU A 102 2.11 -8.89 -9.67
N VAL A 103 1.64 -7.91 -10.43
CA VAL A 103 1.57 -7.93 -11.90
C VAL A 103 2.20 -6.66 -12.45
N GLY A 104 2.84 -6.74 -13.61
CA GLY A 104 3.38 -5.58 -14.32
C GLY A 104 2.26 -4.70 -14.88
N PHE A 105 2.55 -3.42 -15.06
CA PHE A 105 1.62 -2.45 -15.61
C PHE A 105 1.95 -2.17 -17.09
N ASP A 106 0.92 -2.07 -17.91
CA ASP A 106 1.05 -1.44 -19.21
C ASP A 106 1.19 0.09 -19.08
N ARG A 107 1.42 0.79 -20.21
CA ARG A 107 1.63 2.23 -20.21
C ARG A 107 0.44 3.03 -19.66
N ALA A 108 -0.78 2.61 -19.96
CA ALA A 108 -2.00 3.29 -19.50
C ALA A 108 -2.18 3.09 -17.99
N GLN A 109 -1.93 1.88 -17.50
CA GLN A 109 -1.97 1.52 -16.08
C GLN A 109 -0.89 2.22 -15.28
N ALA A 110 0.34 2.28 -15.80
CA ALA A 110 1.44 3.03 -15.20
C ALA A 110 1.11 4.51 -15.03
N ASN A 111 0.55 5.14 -16.08
CA ASN A 111 0.09 6.52 -16.03
C ASN A 111 -1.07 6.69 -15.04
N ALA A 112 -2.01 5.74 -14.97
CA ALA A 112 -3.13 5.78 -14.03
C ALA A 112 -2.63 5.80 -12.57
N LEU A 113 -1.67 4.93 -12.21
CA LEU A 113 -1.06 4.93 -10.89
C LEU A 113 -0.34 6.24 -10.59
N PHE A 114 0.45 6.74 -11.55
CA PHE A 114 1.13 8.02 -11.42
C PHE A 114 0.15 9.17 -11.14
N GLN A 115 -0.97 9.25 -11.89
CA GLN A 115 -1.96 10.31 -11.70
C GLN A 115 -2.60 10.28 -10.31
N VAL A 116 -2.88 9.11 -9.76
CA VAL A 116 -3.42 8.98 -8.41
C VAL A 116 -2.39 9.39 -7.37
N VAL A 117 -1.17 8.85 -7.44
CA VAL A 117 -0.09 9.15 -6.50
C VAL A 117 0.28 10.63 -6.51
N ASN A 118 0.44 11.22 -7.71
CA ASN A 118 0.78 12.62 -7.87
C ASN A 118 -0.27 13.55 -7.24
N ARG A 119 -1.56 13.34 -7.54
CA ARG A 119 -2.63 14.18 -6.98
C ARG A 119 -2.76 14.04 -5.46
N ARG A 120 -2.51 12.84 -4.91
CA ARG A 120 -2.49 12.64 -3.47
C ARG A 120 -1.32 13.34 -2.81
N TYR A 121 -0.15 13.27 -3.43
CA TYR A 121 1.05 13.98 -2.99
C TYR A 121 0.82 15.50 -2.95
N GLU A 122 0.30 16.10 -4.04
CA GLU A 122 -0.02 17.53 -4.13
C GLU A 122 -1.06 17.97 -3.07
N ARG A 123 -1.98 17.09 -2.69
CA ARG A 123 -3.00 17.38 -1.66
C ARG A 123 -2.52 17.13 -0.24
N GLY A 124 -1.34 16.62 -0.04
CA GLY A 124 -0.85 16.22 1.27
C GLY A 124 -1.70 15.11 1.90
N SER A 125 -2.19 14.14 1.10
CA SER A 125 -3.01 13.03 1.59
C SER A 125 -2.16 11.77 1.78
N SER A 126 -2.36 11.04 2.88
CA SER A 126 -1.60 9.85 3.19
C SER A 126 -1.92 8.68 2.26
N THR A 127 -0.88 8.01 1.77
CA THR A 127 -1.00 6.81 0.93
C THR A 127 -0.23 5.66 1.57
N ILE A 128 -0.89 4.52 1.77
CA ILE A 128 -0.27 3.29 2.27
C ILE A 128 -0.10 2.35 1.07
N VAL A 129 1.10 1.85 0.88
CA VAL A 129 1.41 0.91 -0.21
C VAL A 129 1.98 -0.36 0.36
N THR A 130 1.54 -1.51 -0.14
CA THR A 130 2.22 -2.78 0.11
C THR A 130 2.87 -3.31 -1.16
N THR A 131 4.04 -3.90 -1.04
CA THR A 131 4.75 -4.51 -2.16
C THR A 131 5.63 -5.67 -1.70
N ASN A 132 5.77 -6.68 -2.54
CA ASN A 132 6.72 -7.76 -2.39
C ASN A 132 7.97 -7.55 -3.27
N ARG A 133 8.02 -6.50 -4.08
CA ARG A 133 9.13 -6.14 -4.93
C ARG A 133 10.05 -5.13 -4.24
N SER A 134 11.35 -5.24 -4.49
CA SER A 134 12.26 -4.17 -4.11
C SER A 134 11.91 -2.87 -4.86
N LEU A 135 12.09 -1.72 -4.23
CA LEU A 135 11.79 -0.44 -4.88
C LEU A 135 12.65 -0.21 -6.13
N SER A 136 13.87 -0.76 -6.16
CA SER A 136 14.75 -0.72 -7.33
C SER A 136 14.22 -1.50 -8.55
N ALA A 137 13.33 -2.48 -8.33
CA ALA A 137 12.73 -3.28 -9.40
C ALA A 137 11.44 -2.64 -9.99
N TRP A 138 11.03 -1.46 -9.51
CA TRP A 138 9.82 -0.82 -9.98
C TRP A 138 9.88 -0.35 -11.43
N GLY A 139 11.09 -0.09 -11.96
CA GLY A 139 11.25 0.23 -13.38
C GLY A 139 10.70 -0.87 -14.31
N GLU A 140 10.97 -2.14 -13.97
CA GLU A 140 10.46 -3.29 -14.71
C GLU A 140 8.93 -3.43 -14.57
N LEU A 141 8.39 -3.13 -13.38
CA LEU A 141 6.97 -3.14 -13.09
C LEU A 141 6.19 -2.18 -13.99
N PHE A 142 6.79 -1.04 -14.34
CA PHE A 142 6.21 0.00 -15.20
C PHE A 142 6.49 -0.23 -16.70
N GLY A 143 6.68 -1.49 -17.12
CA GLY A 143 6.90 -1.83 -18.52
C GLY A 143 8.21 -1.26 -19.10
N GLY A 144 9.21 -1.03 -18.26
CA GLY A 144 10.48 -0.41 -18.63
C GLY A 144 10.46 1.12 -18.65
N ASP A 145 9.35 1.76 -18.31
CA ASP A 145 9.29 3.22 -18.16
C ASP A 145 9.90 3.66 -16.81
N HIS A 146 11.22 3.74 -16.79
CA HIS A 146 11.97 4.14 -15.60
C HIS A 146 11.68 5.58 -15.16
N VAL A 147 11.22 6.45 -16.06
CA VAL A 147 10.91 7.85 -15.75
C VAL A 147 9.63 7.93 -14.92
N VAL A 148 8.59 7.24 -15.37
CA VAL A 148 7.31 7.19 -14.62
C VAL A 148 7.51 6.45 -13.29
N ALA A 149 8.26 5.35 -13.27
CA ALA A 149 8.58 4.62 -12.05
C ALA A 149 9.30 5.51 -11.03
N ALA A 150 10.33 6.24 -11.47
CA ALA A 150 11.08 7.16 -10.62
C ALA A 150 10.18 8.29 -10.09
N ALA A 151 9.30 8.84 -10.92
CA ALA A 151 8.37 9.89 -10.51
C ALA A 151 7.33 9.41 -9.49
N VAL A 152 6.87 8.16 -9.57
CA VAL A 152 5.98 7.55 -8.57
C VAL A 152 6.72 7.34 -7.26
N LEU A 153 7.93 6.74 -7.34
CA LEU A 153 8.76 6.47 -6.15
C LEU A 153 9.16 7.74 -5.42
N ASP A 154 9.55 8.79 -6.14
CA ASP A 154 9.90 10.08 -5.55
C ASP A 154 8.78 10.61 -4.64
N ARG A 155 7.54 10.57 -5.12
CA ARG A 155 6.37 11.03 -4.36
C ARG A 155 5.97 10.10 -3.22
N LEU A 156 6.06 8.79 -3.43
CA LEU A 156 5.73 7.81 -2.39
C LEU A 156 6.77 7.75 -1.29
N LEU A 157 8.03 8.09 -1.58
CA LEU A 157 9.11 8.02 -0.61
C LEU A 157 9.39 9.37 0.07
N ASP A 158 8.84 10.47 -0.44
CA ASP A 158 8.98 11.76 0.23
C ASP A 158 8.36 11.73 1.63
N ARG A 159 9.20 11.85 2.64
CA ARG A 159 8.84 11.78 4.07
C ARG A 159 8.14 10.46 4.49
N ALA A 160 8.27 9.41 3.68
CA ALA A 160 7.59 8.15 3.94
C ALA A 160 8.12 7.40 5.17
N VAL A 161 7.24 6.65 5.79
CA VAL A 161 7.62 5.59 6.71
C VAL A 161 7.75 4.30 5.92
N VAL A 162 8.98 3.79 5.78
CA VAL A 162 9.25 2.54 5.05
C VAL A 162 9.49 1.42 6.04
N ILE A 163 8.67 0.39 5.99
CA ILE A 163 8.73 -0.78 6.87
C ILE A 163 9.02 -2.02 6.04
N ASN A 164 10.21 -2.56 6.21
CA ASN A 164 10.63 -3.80 5.55
C ASN A 164 10.42 -4.98 6.50
N ILE A 165 9.38 -5.78 6.27
CA ILE A 165 9.01 -6.92 7.10
C ILE A 165 9.83 -8.14 6.67
N LYS A 166 10.80 -8.50 7.49
CA LYS A 166 11.69 -9.65 7.30
C LYS A 166 11.32 -10.74 8.31
N GLY A 167 10.51 -11.68 7.90
CA GLY A 167 10.06 -12.75 8.80
C GLY A 167 9.38 -13.88 8.06
N PRO A 168 9.02 -14.95 8.77
CA PRO A 168 8.33 -16.10 8.19
C PRO A 168 6.91 -15.72 7.72
N SER A 169 6.37 -16.57 6.86
CA SER A 169 5.01 -16.40 6.34
C SER A 169 3.99 -16.97 7.35
N TRP A 170 3.00 -16.16 7.73
CA TRP A 170 1.83 -16.58 8.51
C TRP A 170 1.05 -17.68 7.82
N ARG A 171 0.85 -17.56 6.51
CA ARG A 171 0.12 -18.54 5.70
C ARG A 171 0.78 -19.90 5.73
N LEU A 172 2.12 -19.95 5.71
CA LEU A 172 2.86 -21.21 5.81
C LEU A 172 2.76 -21.81 7.21
N ARG A 173 2.81 -20.98 8.27
CA ARG A 173 2.64 -21.44 9.65
C ARG A 173 1.27 -22.07 9.87
N GLU A 174 0.20 -21.41 9.43
CA GLU A 174 -1.17 -21.94 9.53
C GLU A 174 -1.33 -23.25 8.78
N HIS A 175 -0.78 -23.34 7.57
CA HIS A 175 -0.82 -24.56 6.77
C HIS A 175 -0.07 -25.72 7.44
N GLN A 176 1.09 -25.46 8.03
CA GLN A 176 1.86 -26.46 8.78
C GLN A 176 1.08 -26.94 10.02
N ALA A 177 0.53 -26.04 10.81
CA ALA A 177 -0.28 -26.38 11.98
C ALA A 177 -1.52 -27.23 11.61
N LEU A 178 -2.21 -26.89 10.52
CA LEU A 178 -3.34 -27.70 10.01
C LEU A 178 -2.89 -29.09 9.57
N THR A 179 -1.75 -29.19 8.89
CA THR A 179 -1.22 -30.48 8.42
C THR A 179 -0.79 -31.38 9.60
N GLU A 180 -0.25 -30.81 10.66
CA GLU A 180 0.11 -31.53 11.88
C GLU A 180 -1.12 -31.99 12.68
N ALA A 181 -2.18 -31.17 12.73
CA ALA A 181 -3.43 -31.52 13.40
C ALA A 181 -4.25 -32.63 12.68
N MET A 182 -3.97 -32.86 11.39
CA MET A 182 -4.62 -33.91 10.59
C MET A 182 -3.87 -35.24 10.58
N ARG A 183 -2.73 -35.34 11.26
CA ARG A 183 -1.94 -36.58 11.44
C ARG A 183 -2.25 -37.26 12.78
#